data_89be915508b63844c456ed2c0fd83189
#
_entry.id   89be915508b63844c456ed2c0fd83189
#
_cell.length_a   1.000
_cell.length_b   1.000
_cell.length_c   1.000
_cell.angle_alpha   90.00
_cell.angle_beta   90.00
_cell.angle_gamma   90.00
#
_symmetry.space_group_name_H-M   'P 1'
#
loop_
_entity.id
_entity.type
_entity.pdbx_description
1 polymer ?
#
loop_
_entity_poly.entity_id
_entity_poly.type
_entity_poly.pdbx_seq_one_letter_code
_entity_poly.pdbx_strand_id
1 'polypeptide(L)'
;MNMSIRHYTIYIILVALLVCSACANRGTGPQGGPRDTIPPALVKETPLNGTLHFDAKRIEVHFDEYIQLADIQKNVMISPPQLNPPEVKAIGKTLSVMFNEELLDST
;
A
#
# COMPACT_ATOMS: atom_id res chain seq x y z
N MET A 1 -56.66 -35.44 -5.18
CA MET A 1 -55.31 -35.06 -4.81
C MET A 1 -55.01 -35.60 -3.41
N ASN A 2 -54.03 -36.46 -3.33
CA ASN A 2 -53.77 -37.21 -2.12
C ASN A 2 -53.13 -36.34 -1.04
N MET A 3 -53.57 -36.50 0.20
CA MET A 3 -53.03 -35.78 1.35
C MET A 3 -51.49 -35.94 1.48
N SER A 4 -50.93 -37.04 1.05
CA SER A 4 -49.51 -37.32 1.05
C SER A 4 -48.70 -36.36 0.16
N ILE A 5 -49.19 -35.98 -1.01
CA ILE A 5 -48.47 -35.04 -1.91
C ILE A 5 -48.40 -33.63 -1.28
N ARG A 6 -49.44 -33.22 -0.58
CA ARG A 6 -49.47 -31.94 0.16
C ARG A 6 -48.40 -31.91 1.28
N HIS A 7 -48.23 -32.99 1.98
CA HIS A 7 -47.20 -33.07 3.01
C HIS A 7 -45.80 -33.04 2.45
N TYR A 8 -45.55 -33.74 1.36
CA TYR A 8 -44.28 -33.69 0.66
C TYR A 8 -43.94 -32.29 0.15
N THR A 9 -44.90 -31.59 -0.40
CA THR A 9 -44.74 -30.21 -0.86
C THR A 9 -44.33 -29.27 0.29
N ILE A 10 -44.98 -29.40 1.44
CA ILE A 10 -44.70 -28.62 2.63
C ILE A 10 -43.28 -28.90 3.13
N TYR A 11 -42.84 -30.17 3.19
CA TYR A 11 -41.50 -30.53 3.59
C TYR A 11 -40.43 -29.98 2.65
N ILE A 12 -40.65 -30.03 1.34
CA ILE A 12 -39.72 -29.46 0.34
C ILE A 12 -39.57 -27.96 0.52
N ILE A 13 -40.67 -27.23 0.73
CA ILE A 13 -40.64 -25.80 0.97
C ILE A 13 -39.88 -25.49 2.28
N LEU A 14 -40.15 -26.26 3.34
CA LEU A 14 -39.50 -26.06 4.63
C LEU A 14 -38.00 -26.28 4.56
N VAL A 15 -37.55 -27.34 3.85
CA VAL A 15 -36.14 -27.63 3.63
C VAL A 15 -35.45 -26.54 2.77
N ALA A 16 -36.13 -26.06 1.74
CA ALA A 16 -35.64 -24.96 0.90
C ALA A 16 -35.43 -23.67 1.69
N LEU A 17 -36.32 -23.33 2.61
CA LEU A 17 -36.21 -22.17 3.50
C LEU A 17 -35.05 -22.31 4.47
N LEU A 18 -34.80 -23.50 5.00
CA LEU A 18 -33.65 -23.79 5.89
C LEU A 18 -32.32 -23.66 5.17
N VAL A 19 -32.21 -24.10 3.92
CA VAL A 19 -31.00 -23.99 3.11
C VAL A 19 -30.68 -22.52 2.77
N CYS A 20 -31.71 -21.69 2.52
CA CYS A 20 -31.51 -20.27 2.24
C CYS A 20 -30.95 -19.48 3.45
N SER A 21 -31.32 -19.89 4.68
CA SER A 21 -30.83 -19.22 5.89
C SER A 21 -29.38 -19.56 6.25
N ALA A 22 -28.85 -20.67 5.74
CA ALA A 22 -27.47 -21.09 6.01
C ALA A 22 -26.41 -20.26 5.26
N CYS A 23 -26.78 -19.49 4.25
CA CYS A 23 -25.84 -18.69 3.44
C CYS A 23 -25.57 -17.29 4.00
N ALA A 24 -26.16 -16.91 5.12
CA ALA A 24 -26.16 -15.51 5.58
C ALA A 24 -24.93 -15.12 6.41
N ASN A 25 -24.10 -16.05 6.79
CA ASN A 25 -22.96 -15.74 7.65
C ASN A 25 -21.65 -15.70 6.84
N ARG A 26 -21.51 -14.64 6.04
CA ARG A 26 -20.19 -14.24 5.60
C ARG A 26 -19.47 -13.65 6.81
N GLY A 27 -18.73 -14.47 7.52
CA GLY A 27 -17.80 -13.98 8.51
C GLY A 27 -16.98 -12.84 7.91
N THR A 28 -16.76 -11.79 8.66
CA THR A 28 -15.75 -10.80 8.35
C THR A 28 -14.50 -11.56 7.96
N GLY A 29 -13.96 -11.29 6.78
CA GLY A 29 -12.73 -11.91 6.29
C GLY A 29 -11.63 -11.86 7.35
N PRO A 30 -10.52 -12.58 7.15
CA PRO A 30 -9.44 -12.63 8.13
C PRO A 30 -9.07 -11.21 8.51
N GLN A 31 -9.27 -10.86 9.76
CA GLN A 31 -8.81 -9.61 10.31
C GLN A 31 -7.29 -9.72 10.37
N GLY A 32 -6.60 -8.78 9.71
CA GLY A 32 -5.16 -8.64 9.87
C GLY A 32 -4.79 -8.56 11.34
N GLY A 33 -3.55 -8.94 11.67
CA GLY A 33 -3.01 -8.82 13.02
C GLY A 33 -3.07 -7.40 13.57
N PRO A 34 -2.48 -7.13 14.74
CA PRO A 34 -2.44 -5.81 15.33
C PRO A 34 -1.95 -4.78 14.32
N ARG A 35 -2.57 -3.60 14.32
CA ARG A 35 -2.17 -2.51 13.44
C ARG A 35 -0.71 -2.16 13.66
N ASP A 36 0.09 -2.23 12.62
CA ASP A 36 1.48 -1.79 12.68
C ASP A 36 1.52 -0.27 12.81
N THR A 37 2.07 0.20 13.94
CA THR A 37 2.27 1.62 14.24
C THR A 37 3.73 2.03 14.20
N ILE A 38 4.64 1.09 13.93
CA ILE A 38 6.08 1.36 13.86
C ILE A 38 6.40 1.94 12.49
N PRO A 39 7.01 3.13 12.41
CA PRO A 39 7.38 3.70 11.12
C PRO A 39 8.50 2.91 10.44
N PRO A 40 8.61 2.95 9.10
CA PRO A 40 9.72 2.35 8.38
C PRO A 40 11.07 2.84 8.89
N ALA A 41 12.00 1.92 9.14
CA ALA A 41 13.35 2.25 9.53
C ALA A 41 14.30 2.26 8.32
N LEU A 42 15.22 3.20 8.31
CA LEU A 42 16.25 3.31 7.29
C LEU A 42 17.24 2.15 7.39
N VAL A 43 17.44 1.43 6.29
CA VAL A 43 18.41 0.33 6.21
C VAL A 43 19.68 0.75 5.48
N LYS A 44 19.53 1.42 4.35
CA LYS A 44 20.65 1.83 3.50
C LYS A 44 20.28 3.07 2.69
N GLU A 45 21.25 3.91 2.46
CA GLU A 45 21.11 5.08 1.60
C GLU A 45 22.27 5.17 0.59
N THR A 46 21.97 5.61 -0.60
CA THR A 46 22.95 5.80 -1.68
C THR A 46 22.66 7.13 -2.37
N PRO A 47 23.57 8.10 -2.34
CA PRO A 47 24.84 8.11 -1.59
C PRO A 47 24.64 8.15 -0.08
N LEU A 48 25.68 7.88 0.69
CA LEU A 48 25.64 7.98 2.14
C LEU A 48 25.30 9.40 2.60
N ASN A 49 24.56 9.48 3.71
CA ASN A 49 24.24 10.77 4.33
C ASN A 49 25.50 11.59 4.62
N GLY A 50 25.45 12.87 4.32
CA GLY A 50 26.59 13.77 4.47
C GLY A 50 27.63 13.71 3.34
N THR A 51 27.35 12.99 2.26
CA THR A 51 28.20 12.99 1.05
C THR A 51 28.29 14.39 0.45
N LEU A 52 29.52 14.87 0.26
CA LEU A 52 29.82 16.14 -0.38
C LEU A 52 30.14 15.91 -1.87
N HIS A 53 30.01 16.98 -2.67
CA HIS A 53 30.28 16.96 -4.12
C HIS A 53 29.46 15.87 -4.85
N PHE A 54 28.19 15.78 -4.49
CA PHE A 54 27.26 14.85 -5.11
C PHE A 54 26.95 15.28 -6.55
N ASP A 55 27.31 14.44 -7.50
CA ASP A 55 27.12 14.67 -8.94
C ASP A 55 26.23 13.60 -9.61
N ALA A 56 25.79 12.61 -8.86
CA ALA A 56 24.90 11.57 -9.38
C ALA A 56 23.49 12.11 -9.60
N LYS A 57 22.76 11.47 -10.53
CA LYS A 57 21.39 11.87 -10.90
C LYS A 57 20.32 11.17 -10.08
N ARG A 58 20.69 10.28 -9.17
CA ARG A 58 19.76 9.45 -8.40
C ARG A 58 20.17 9.34 -6.95
N ILE A 59 19.19 9.44 -6.09
CA ILE A 59 19.28 9.10 -4.67
C ILE A 59 18.36 7.93 -4.41
N GLU A 60 18.84 6.94 -3.69
CA GLU A 60 18.06 5.79 -3.26
C GLU A 60 18.15 5.62 -1.75
N VAL A 61 16.98 5.41 -1.13
CA VAL A 61 16.85 5.17 0.30
C VAL A 61 16.08 3.87 0.50
N HIS A 62 16.70 2.91 1.16
CA HIS A 62 16.12 1.60 1.41
C HIS A 62 15.61 1.51 2.85
N PHE A 63 14.39 1.00 3.00
CA PHE A 63 13.72 0.80 4.27
C PHE A 63 13.59 -0.69 4.59
N ASP A 64 13.26 -1.01 5.84
CA ASP A 64 13.03 -2.38 6.31
C ASP A 64 11.65 -2.93 5.96
N GLU A 65 10.72 -2.07 5.52
CA GLU A 65 9.36 -2.44 5.15
C GLU A 65 8.89 -1.69 3.90
N TYR A 66 7.78 -2.14 3.33
CA TYR A 66 7.16 -1.48 2.18
C TYR A 66 6.69 -0.08 2.54
N ILE A 67 6.98 0.89 1.67
CA ILE A 67 6.65 2.30 1.86
C ILE A 67 5.64 2.77 0.83
N GLN A 68 4.84 3.76 1.25
CA GLN A 68 3.94 4.50 0.37
C GLN A 68 4.22 6.00 0.52
N LEU A 69 4.23 6.70 -0.60
CA LEU A 69 4.42 8.15 -0.59
C LEU A 69 3.08 8.86 -0.48
N ALA A 70 3.02 9.82 0.43
CA ALA A 70 1.87 10.71 0.60
C ALA A 70 2.33 12.16 0.49
N ASP A 71 1.55 12.98 -0.23
CA ASP A 71 1.75 14.43 -0.35
C ASP A 71 3.20 14.82 -0.69
N ILE A 72 3.75 14.25 -1.75
CA ILE A 72 5.15 14.46 -2.17
C ILE A 72 5.49 15.94 -2.26
N GLN A 73 4.60 16.76 -2.82
CA GLN A 73 4.82 18.19 -2.98
C GLN A 73 4.98 18.95 -1.67
N LYS A 74 4.36 18.46 -0.59
CA LYS A 74 4.45 19.05 0.74
C LYS A 74 5.62 18.53 1.56
N ASN A 75 5.93 17.24 1.39
CA ASN A 75 6.86 16.53 2.25
C ASN A 75 8.28 16.43 1.68
N VAL A 76 8.45 16.69 0.40
CA VAL A 76 9.77 16.69 -0.26
C VAL A 76 10.15 18.12 -0.62
N MET A 77 11.25 18.59 -0.04
CA MET A 77 11.81 19.91 -0.31
C MET A 77 13.23 19.77 -0.82
N ILE A 78 13.52 20.39 -1.95
CA ILE A 78 14.84 20.44 -2.55
C ILE A 78 15.26 21.89 -2.70
N SER A 79 16.44 22.20 -2.21
CA SER A 79 17.01 23.56 -2.24
C SER A 79 18.40 23.53 -2.89
N PRO A 80 18.69 24.40 -3.83
CA PRO A 80 17.82 25.41 -4.44
C PRO A 80 16.72 24.77 -5.30
N PRO A 81 15.57 25.48 -5.52
CA PRO A 81 14.50 24.99 -6.39
C PRO A 81 14.99 24.69 -7.81
N GLN A 82 14.57 23.55 -8.35
CA GLN A 82 14.92 23.14 -9.70
C GLN A 82 13.86 23.57 -10.72
N LEU A 83 14.30 23.90 -11.92
CA LEU A 83 13.40 24.24 -13.02
C LEU A 83 12.58 23.02 -13.45
N ASN A 84 13.23 21.85 -13.49
CA ASN A 84 12.60 20.57 -13.77
C ASN A 84 12.52 19.78 -12.47
N PRO A 85 11.33 19.66 -11.85
CA PRO A 85 11.19 18.94 -10.59
C PRO A 85 11.74 17.50 -10.68
N PRO A 86 12.40 16.99 -9.64
CA PRO A 86 12.87 15.62 -9.62
C PRO A 86 11.70 14.65 -9.53
N GLU A 87 11.90 13.47 -10.06
CA GLU A 87 10.94 12.39 -9.97
C GLU A 87 11.17 11.61 -8.69
N VAL A 88 10.14 11.56 -7.83
CA VAL A 88 10.17 10.85 -6.56
C VAL A 88 9.21 9.67 -6.62
N LYS A 89 9.72 8.46 -6.41
CA LYS A 89 8.95 7.22 -6.47
C LYS A 89 9.25 6.31 -5.28
N ALA A 90 8.22 5.60 -4.82
CA ALA A 90 8.37 4.48 -3.93
C ALA A 90 8.22 3.18 -4.72
N ILE A 91 9.23 2.34 -4.70
CA ILE A 91 9.23 1.04 -5.37
C ILE A 91 9.54 -0.02 -4.31
N GLY A 92 8.47 -0.72 -3.84
CA GLY A 92 8.61 -1.70 -2.77
C GLY A 92 9.11 -1.07 -1.47
N LYS A 93 10.32 -1.41 -1.06
CA LYS A 93 10.99 -0.90 0.14
C LYS A 93 11.95 0.26 -0.13
N THR A 94 12.01 0.74 -1.35
CA THR A 94 12.97 1.73 -1.79
C THR A 94 12.29 3.03 -2.19
N LEU A 95 12.78 4.14 -1.64
CA LEU A 95 12.49 5.49 -2.11
C LEU A 95 13.55 5.88 -3.14
N SER A 96 13.13 6.25 -4.34
CA SER A 96 14.01 6.70 -5.42
C SER A 96 13.71 8.14 -5.78
N VAL A 97 14.73 8.96 -5.79
CA VAL A 97 14.67 10.35 -6.26
C VAL A 97 15.59 10.47 -7.46
N MET A 98 15.03 10.81 -8.61
CA MET A 98 15.78 11.01 -9.85
C MET A 98 15.72 12.48 -10.24
N PHE A 99 16.89 13.08 -10.43
CA PHE A 99 17.01 14.47 -10.85
C PHE A 99 16.99 14.57 -12.38
N ASN A 100 16.20 15.50 -12.89
CA ASN A 100 16.03 15.72 -14.32
C ASN A 100 17.00 16.76 -14.89
N GLU A 101 17.77 17.42 -14.04
CA GLU A 101 18.77 18.42 -14.40
C GLU A 101 20.02 18.28 -13.56
N GLU A 102 21.10 18.91 -13.98
CA GLU A 102 22.33 18.93 -13.20
C GLU A 102 22.12 19.73 -11.91
N LEU A 103 22.66 19.20 -10.83
CA LEU A 103 22.61 19.86 -9.53
C LEU A 103 23.62 21.00 -9.48
N LEU A 104 23.17 22.15 -9.00
CA LEU A 104 24.03 23.28 -8.75
C LEU A 104 24.93 23.03 -7.52
N ASP A 105 26.05 23.74 -7.47
CA ASP A 105 26.88 23.77 -6.27
C ASP A 105 26.05 24.23 -5.07
N SER A 106 26.28 23.64 -3.92
CA SER A 106 25.56 23.92 -2.67
C SER A 106 24.08 23.49 -2.67
N THR A 107 23.77 22.49 -3.46
CA THR A 107 22.42 21.85 -3.46
C THR A 107 22.31 20.84 -2.34
#